data_ef8e05223fc9e824eb91d4f203a7d914
#
_entry.id   ef8e05223fc9e824eb91d4f203a7d914
#
_cell.length_a   1.000
_cell.length_b   1.000
_cell.length_c   1.000
_cell.angle_alpha   90.00
_cell.angle_beta   90.00
_cell.angle_gamma   90.00
#
_symmetry.space_group_name_H-M   'P 1'
#
loop_
_entity.id
_entity.type
_entity.pdbx_description
1 polymer ?
#
loop_
_entity_poly.entity_id
_entity_poly.type
_entity_poly.pdbx_seq_one_letter_code
_entity_poly.pdbx_strand_id
1 'polypeptide(L)'
;MSKKIKLLKNYYEENFDLFKKSTILIQPGVTVLVGCNGIGKTTLLHQLRDKFNQDDTPYILFDNLHDGGSKSISEAGFYGDLSFMTTAMCSSEGENIILNIENLAARLGVFVKTGEDPKNRQHKKLIASFAKARGEEIIESEPSKERWILLDAVDSGLSVDNIVDIKELLFKTILENNYGNKIYILISANEYEMARNEQCFDVYNGKYITFND
;
A
#
# COMPACT_ATOMS: atom_id res chain seq x y z
N MET A 1 -8.84 -17.04 -6.67
CA MET A 1 -8.87 -17.69 -5.33
C MET A 1 -8.41 -16.69 -4.30
N SER A 2 -9.09 -16.59 -3.16
CA SER A 2 -8.72 -15.72 -2.04
C SER A 2 -7.43 -16.20 -1.35
N LYS A 3 -6.67 -15.25 -0.78
CA LYS A 3 -5.47 -15.54 0.03
C LYS A 3 -5.85 -15.67 1.50
N LYS A 4 -5.43 -16.77 2.11
CA LYS A 4 -5.59 -16.99 3.56
C LYS A 4 -4.42 -16.38 4.30
N ILE A 5 -4.70 -15.52 5.28
CA ILE A 5 -3.68 -14.81 6.07
C ILE A 5 -3.94 -15.06 7.56
N LYS A 6 -2.90 -15.45 8.27
CA LYS A 6 -2.93 -15.58 9.72
C LYS A 6 -2.52 -14.24 10.34
N LEU A 7 -3.30 -13.76 11.30
CA LEU A 7 -3.08 -12.53 12.05
C LEU A 7 -2.72 -12.82 13.50
N LEU A 8 -1.97 -11.90 14.09
CA LEU A 8 -1.80 -11.82 15.54
C LEU A 8 -2.95 -10.97 16.07
N LYS A 9 -3.78 -11.52 16.96
CA LYS A 9 -4.91 -10.78 17.55
C LYS A 9 -4.45 -9.65 18.45
N ASN A 10 -3.36 -9.86 19.15
CA ASN A 10 -2.75 -9.00 20.17
C ASN A 10 -1.43 -8.37 19.70
N TYR A 11 -1.43 -7.76 18.52
CA TYR A 11 -0.21 -7.30 17.84
C TYR A 11 0.61 -6.26 18.62
N TYR A 12 -0.05 -5.36 19.38
CA TYR A 12 0.64 -4.33 20.16
C TYR A 12 0.63 -4.60 21.66
N GLU A 13 -0.41 -5.28 22.18
CA GLU A 13 -0.59 -5.51 23.61
C GLU A 13 -1.02 -6.96 23.88
N GLU A 14 -0.30 -7.66 24.76
CA GLU A 14 -0.53 -9.09 25.03
C GLU A 14 -1.94 -9.41 25.54
N ASN A 15 -2.58 -8.45 26.22
CA ASN A 15 -3.89 -8.64 26.86
C ASN A 15 -5.06 -8.03 26.09
N PHE A 16 -4.83 -7.54 24.86
CA PHE A 16 -5.86 -6.89 24.07
C PHE A 16 -6.01 -7.51 22.69
N ASP A 17 -7.12 -8.22 22.46
CA ASP A 17 -7.49 -8.79 21.17
C ASP A 17 -8.10 -7.71 20.26
N LEU A 18 -7.32 -7.17 19.34
CA LEU A 18 -7.77 -6.17 18.38
C LEU A 18 -8.70 -6.79 17.31
N PHE A 19 -8.44 -8.03 16.93
CA PHE A 19 -9.22 -8.72 15.88
C PHE A 19 -9.98 -9.93 16.45
N LYS A 20 -11.23 -10.07 16.07
CA LYS A 20 -12.06 -11.22 16.48
C LYS A 20 -11.56 -12.54 15.90
N LYS A 21 -10.96 -12.51 14.69
CA LYS A 21 -10.44 -13.68 14.02
C LYS A 21 -8.91 -13.65 13.92
N SER A 22 -8.28 -14.78 14.14
CA SER A 22 -6.85 -14.97 13.91
C SER A 22 -6.50 -15.35 12.45
N THR A 23 -7.50 -15.52 11.62
CA THR A 23 -7.31 -15.86 10.20
C THR A 23 -8.35 -15.15 9.36
N ILE A 24 -7.90 -14.48 8.31
CA ILE A 24 -8.74 -13.77 7.35
C ILE A 24 -8.52 -14.30 5.93
N LEU A 25 -9.49 -14.04 5.07
CA LEU A 25 -9.42 -14.35 3.64
C LEU A 25 -9.53 -13.04 2.87
N ILE A 26 -8.50 -12.70 2.09
CA ILE A 26 -8.48 -11.51 1.24
C ILE A 26 -8.66 -11.94 -0.22
N GLN A 27 -9.54 -11.25 -0.94
CA GLN A 27 -9.80 -11.49 -2.36
C GLN A 27 -8.88 -10.61 -3.22
N PRO A 28 -8.48 -11.08 -4.43
CA PRO A 28 -7.82 -10.20 -5.40
C PRO A 28 -8.75 -9.04 -5.81
N GLY A 29 -8.18 -7.94 -6.21
CA GLY A 29 -8.88 -6.71 -6.57
C GLY A 29 -8.77 -5.66 -5.48
N VAL A 30 -9.65 -4.65 -5.52
CA VAL A 30 -9.73 -3.59 -4.52
C VAL A 30 -10.53 -4.07 -3.31
N THR A 31 -9.98 -3.88 -2.13
CA THR A 31 -10.63 -4.15 -0.83
C THR A 31 -10.46 -2.93 0.06
N VAL A 32 -11.57 -2.30 0.44
CA VAL A 32 -11.57 -1.18 1.37
C VAL A 32 -11.79 -1.70 2.79
N LEU A 33 -10.84 -1.39 3.67
CA LEU A 33 -10.91 -1.73 5.09
C LEU A 33 -11.84 -0.77 5.80
N VAL A 34 -12.90 -1.29 6.37
CA VAL A 34 -13.94 -0.50 7.03
C VAL A 34 -14.04 -0.80 8.52
N GLY A 35 -14.52 0.19 9.26
CA GLY A 35 -14.69 0.17 10.71
C GLY A 35 -14.39 1.53 11.32
N CYS A 36 -14.81 1.75 12.56
CA CYS A 36 -14.58 3.02 13.28
C CYS A 36 -13.08 3.33 13.45
N ASN A 37 -12.78 4.57 13.78
CA ASN A 37 -11.41 4.97 14.09
C ASN A 37 -10.90 4.17 15.30
N GLY A 38 -9.64 3.76 15.25
CA GLY A 38 -9.02 2.91 16.28
C GLY A 38 -9.34 1.41 16.18
N ILE A 39 -10.18 0.95 15.22
CA ILE A 39 -10.53 -0.47 15.07
C ILE A 39 -9.37 -1.34 14.58
N GLY A 40 -8.26 -0.76 14.17
CA GLY A 40 -7.09 -1.50 13.71
C GLY A 40 -6.90 -1.61 12.20
N LYS A 41 -7.46 -0.68 11.39
CA LYS A 41 -7.23 -0.65 9.94
C LYS A 41 -5.74 -0.54 9.61
N THR A 42 -5.07 0.49 10.12
CA THR A 42 -3.62 0.69 9.97
C THR A 42 -2.82 -0.47 10.58
N THR A 43 -3.24 -0.98 11.74
CA THR A 43 -2.60 -2.14 12.38
C THR A 43 -2.65 -3.38 11.51
N LEU A 44 -3.76 -3.63 10.81
CA LEU A 44 -3.86 -4.73 9.85
C LEU A 44 -2.85 -4.57 8.70
N LEU A 45 -2.75 -3.37 8.12
CA LEU A 45 -1.77 -3.09 7.07
C LEU A 45 -0.32 -3.30 7.55
N HIS A 46 0.01 -2.87 8.77
CA HIS A 46 1.33 -3.09 9.36
C HIS A 46 1.63 -4.58 9.60
N GLN A 47 0.67 -5.36 10.09
CA GLN A 47 0.85 -6.80 10.24
C GLN A 47 1.08 -7.49 8.90
N LEU A 48 0.36 -7.07 7.86
CA LEU A 48 0.56 -7.60 6.51
C LEU A 48 1.96 -7.25 5.99
N ARG A 49 2.41 -6.01 6.16
CA ARG A 49 3.78 -5.58 5.83
C ARG A 49 4.82 -6.46 6.49
N ASP A 50 4.71 -6.67 7.82
CA ASP A 50 5.69 -7.43 8.58
C ASP A 50 5.70 -8.90 8.16
N LYS A 51 4.52 -9.46 7.89
CA LYS A 51 4.40 -10.80 7.34
C LYS A 51 5.01 -10.93 5.95
N PHE A 52 4.76 -9.98 5.05
CA PHE A 52 5.29 -10.00 3.69
C PHE A 52 6.81 -9.84 3.67
N ASN A 53 7.38 -9.07 4.61
CA ASN A 53 8.83 -9.03 4.81
C ASN A 53 9.40 -10.39 5.23
N GLN A 54 8.69 -11.14 6.10
CA GLN A 54 9.13 -12.47 6.53
C GLN A 54 9.02 -13.52 5.43
N ASP A 55 7.95 -13.45 4.62
CA ASP A 55 7.63 -14.43 3.58
C ASP A 55 8.24 -14.06 2.20
N ASP A 56 9.01 -12.97 2.12
CA ASP A 56 9.53 -12.36 0.87
C ASP A 56 8.44 -12.14 -0.20
N THR A 57 7.23 -11.79 0.25
CA THR A 57 6.09 -11.53 -0.63
C THR A 57 6.17 -10.10 -1.16
N PRO A 58 6.09 -9.88 -2.49
CA PRO A 58 6.15 -8.54 -3.06
C PRO A 58 5.00 -7.65 -2.56
N TYR A 59 5.33 -6.53 -1.94
CA TYR A 59 4.35 -5.53 -1.52
C TYR A 59 4.89 -4.12 -1.69
N ILE A 60 3.97 -3.17 -1.72
CA ILE A 60 4.22 -1.74 -1.60
C ILE A 60 3.31 -1.20 -0.50
N LEU A 61 3.86 -0.36 0.36
CA LEU A 61 3.08 0.36 1.37
C LEU A 61 3.17 1.86 1.06
N PHE A 62 2.02 2.50 1.02
CA PHE A 62 1.87 3.94 1.05
C PHE A 62 1.19 4.31 2.37
N ASP A 63 1.83 5.15 3.15
CA ASP A 63 1.31 5.69 4.40
C ASP A 63 1.25 7.21 4.26
N ASN A 64 0.04 7.77 4.25
CA ASN A 64 -0.15 9.21 4.03
C ASN A 64 0.59 10.08 5.06
N LEU A 65 0.80 9.60 6.29
CA LEU A 65 1.58 10.31 7.30
C LEU A 65 3.08 10.37 6.99
N HIS A 66 3.61 9.37 6.28
CA HIS A 66 5.04 9.23 5.98
C HIS A 66 5.35 9.55 4.52
N ASP A 67 4.49 9.15 3.60
CA ASP A 67 4.67 9.33 2.15
C ASP A 67 4.00 10.61 1.61
N GLY A 68 3.14 11.25 2.41
CA GLY A 68 2.42 12.46 2.05
C GLY A 68 3.00 13.74 2.68
N GLY A 69 2.58 14.90 2.17
CA GLY A 69 2.87 16.22 2.74
C GLY A 69 4.37 16.57 2.83
N SER A 70 4.75 17.26 3.91
CA SER A 70 6.10 17.78 4.12
C SER A 70 7.20 16.72 4.20
N LYS A 71 6.86 15.49 4.58
CA LYS A 71 7.84 14.40 4.67
C LYS A 71 8.26 13.89 3.30
N SER A 72 7.33 13.80 2.34
CA SER A 72 7.66 13.43 0.96
C SER A 72 8.63 14.42 0.31
N ILE A 73 8.49 15.72 0.62
CA ILE A 73 9.40 16.78 0.17
C ILE A 73 10.80 16.59 0.76
N SER A 74 10.89 16.28 2.06
CA SER A 74 12.15 16.05 2.74
C SER A 74 12.87 14.79 2.22
N GLU A 75 12.13 13.71 1.95
CA GLU A 75 12.68 12.50 1.34
C GLU A 75 13.19 12.74 -0.08
N ALA A 76 12.42 13.47 -0.91
CA ALA A 76 12.85 13.83 -2.26
C ALA A 76 14.18 14.60 -2.23
N GLY A 77 14.33 15.54 -1.30
CA GLY A 77 15.59 16.25 -1.08
C GLY A 77 16.74 15.32 -0.71
N PHE A 78 16.50 14.35 0.16
CA PHE A 78 17.52 13.37 0.57
C PHE A 78 17.94 12.44 -0.60
N TYR A 79 17.02 12.05 -1.47
CA TYR A 79 17.32 11.22 -2.64
C TYR A 79 17.74 12.02 -3.88
N GLY A 80 17.86 13.35 -3.76
CA GLY A 80 18.35 14.22 -4.84
C GLY A 80 17.31 14.52 -5.92
N ASP A 81 16.02 14.28 -5.67
CA ASP A 81 14.94 14.69 -6.56
C ASP A 81 14.59 16.17 -6.35
N LEU A 82 15.50 17.03 -6.80
CA LEU A 82 15.37 18.48 -6.67
C LEU A 82 14.19 19.03 -7.48
N SER A 83 13.82 18.35 -8.56
CA SER A 83 12.68 18.74 -9.40
C SER A 83 11.36 18.62 -8.63
N PHE A 84 11.11 17.47 -8.02
CA PHE A 84 9.94 17.26 -7.18
C PHE A 84 9.95 18.19 -5.96
N MET A 85 11.09 18.31 -5.27
CA MET A 85 11.22 19.18 -4.11
C MET A 85 10.88 20.64 -4.43
N THR A 86 11.41 21.16 -5.53
CA THR A 86 11.16 22.55 -5.96
C THR A 86 9.71 22.76 -6.33
N THR A 87 9.10 21.84 -7.09
CA THR A 87 7.69 21.92 -7.48
C THR A 87 6.78 21.87 -6.25
N ALA A 88 7.02 20.92 -5.34
CA ALA A 88 6.21 20.78 -4.13
C ALA A 88 6.33 21.97 -3.17
N MET A 89 7.50 22.58 -3.06
CA MET A 89 7.70 23.80 -2.25
C MET A 89 7.00 25.05 -2.83
N CYS A 90 6.79 25.08 -4.13
CA CYS A 90 6.12 26.18 -4.81
C CYS A 90 4.61 25.96 -5.01
N SER A 91 4.11 24.78 -4.71
CA SER A 91 2.73 24.36 -4.93
C SER A 91 1.84 24.62 -3.72
N SER A 92 0.54 24.81 -3.95
CA SER A 92 -0.46 24.82 -2.90
C SER A 92 -0.62 23.42 -2.26
N GLU A 93 -1.25 23.34 -1.09
CA GLU A 93 -1.51 22.06 -0.41
C GLU A 93 -2.27 21.08 -1.31
N GLY A 94 -3.27 21.54 -2.05
CA GLY A 94 -4.04 20.73 -2.99
C GLY A 94 -3.20 20.22 -4.17
N GLU A 95 -2.31 21.04 -4.73
CA GLU A 95 -1.40 20.65 -5.79
C GLU A 95 -0.37 19.62 -5.30
N ASN A 96 0.09 19.76 -4.06
CA ASN A 96 0.99 18.77 -3.44
C ASN A 96 0.35 17.40 -3.27
N ILE A 97 -0.94 17.35 -2.95
CA ILE A 97 -1.69 16.10 -2.87
C ILE A 97 -1.74 15.40 -4.25
N ILE A 98 -2.03 16.16 -5.31
CA ILE A 98 -2.05 15.63 -6.68
C ILE A 98 -0.67 15.10 -7.09
N LEU A 99 0.40 15.86 -6.85
CA LEU A 99 1.78 15.42 -7.13
C LEU A 99 2.14 14.12 -6.39
N ASN A 100 1.72 13.97 -5.15
CA ASN A 100 1.95 12.74 -4.40
C ASN A 100 1.21 11.54 -5.00
N ILE A 101 0.00 11.75 -5.53
CA ILE A 101 -0.78 10.71 -6.21
C ILE A 101 -0.15 10.33 -7.55
N GLU A 102 0.34 11.30 -8.33
CA GLU A 102 1.05 11.02 -9.58
C GLU A 102 2.32 10.21 -9.34
N ASN A 103 3.10 10.57 -8.32
CA ASN A 103 4.27 9.79 -7.91
C ASN A 103 3.89 8.39 -7.43
N LEU A 104 2.81 8.25 -6.67
CA LEU A 104 2.27 6.96 -6.27
C LEU A 104 1.87 6.14 -7.49
N ALA A 105 1.17 6.72 -8.46
CA ALA A 105 0.76 6.05 -9.68
C ALA A 105 1.95 5.51 -10.48
N ALA A 106 2.99 6.33 -10.68
CA ALA A 106 4.23 5.93 -11.36
C ALA A 106 4.93 4.79 -10.60
N ARG A 107 5.02 4.89 -9.27
CA ARG A 107 5.61 3.89 -8.39
C ARG A 107 4.85 2.56 -8.47
N LEU A 108 3.52 2.60 -8.43
CA LEU A 108 2.65 1.42 -8.55
C LEU A 108 2.77 0.75 -9.92
N GLY A 109 2.84 1.52 -11.01
CA GLY A 109 3.03 0.98 -12.36
C GLY A 109 4.31 0.15 -12.50
N VAL A 110 5.43 0.63 -11.94
CA VAL A 110 6.70 -0.12 -11.91
C VAL A 110 6.55 -1.37 -11.04
N PHE A 111 5.99 -1.24 -9.85
CA PHE A 111 5.82 -2.34 -8.91
C PHE A 111 4.98 -3.49 -9.48
N VAL A 112 3.83 -3.20 -10.09
CA VAL A 112 2.95 -4.23 -10.67
C VAL A 112 3.68 -5.05 -11.74
N LYS A 113 4.50 -4.40 -12.55
CA LYS A 113 5.29 -5.04 -13.59
C LYS A 113 6.45 -5.88 -13.02
N THR A 114 7.22 -5.31 -12.10
CA THR A 114 8.50 -5.90 -11.64
C THR A 114 8.39 -6.68 -10.33
N GLY A 115 7.40 -6.37 -9.48
CA GLY A 115 7.32 -6.86 -8.10
C GLY A 115 8.25 -6.13 -7.14
N GLU A 116 8.98 -5.12 -7.61
CA GLU A 116 9.92 -4.35 -6.80
C GLU A 116 9.42 -2.92 -6.58
N ASP A 117 9.46 -2.48 -5.33
CA ASP A 117 9.21 -1.07 -5.02
C ASP A 117 10.41 -0.23 -5.47
N PRO A 118 10.21 0.76 -6.36
CA PRO A 118 11.28 1.65 -6.82
C PRO A 118 12.04 2.35 -5.69
N LYS A 119 11.37 2.70 -4.58
CA LYS A 119 12.01 3.30 -3.39
C LYS A 119 13.10 2.40 -2.80
N ASN A 120 12.89 1.08 -2.83
CA ASN A 120 13.83 0.11 -2.26
C ASN A 120 14.96 -0.30 -3.22
N ARG A 121 14.91 0.12 -4.48
CA ARG A 121 15.85 -0.34 -5.52
C ARG A 121 17.29 0.05 -5.25
N GLN A 122 17.52 1.26 -4.74
CA GLN A 122 18.88 1.72 -4.41
C GLN A 122 19.44 0.94 -3.22
N HIS A 123 18.64 0.72 -2.20
CA HIS A 123 19.03 -0.06 -1.01
C HIS A 123 19.33 -1.52 -1.38
N LYS A 124 18.51 -2.17 -2.20
CA LYS A 124 18.78 -3.53 -2.72
C LYS A 124 20.07 -3.58 -3.52
N LYS A 125 20.34 -2.61 -4.40
CA LYS A 125 21.61 -2.55 -5.15
C LYS A 125 22.82 -2.41 -4.23
N LEU A 126 22.70 -1.62 -3.17
CA LEU A 126 23.78 -1.45 -2.19
C LEU A 126 24.05 -2.77 -1.44
N ILE A 127 23.02 -3.43 -0.95
CA ILE A 127 23.14 -4.75 -0.29
C ILE A 127 23.76 -5.77 -1.25
N ALA A 128 23.29 -5.82 -2.50
CA ALA A 128 23.84 -6.71 -3.52
C ALA A 128 25.33 -6.44 -3.79
N SER A 129 25.76 -5.18 -3.82
CA SER A 129 27.18 -4.83 -3.97
C SER A 129 28.03 -5.30 -2.79
N PHE A 130 27.52 -5.20 -1.57
CA PHE A 130 28.21 -5.70 -0.37
C PHE A 130 28.27 -7.23 -0.32
N ALA A 131 27.19 -7.91 -0.67
CA ALA A 131 27.17 -9.36 -0.76
C ALA A 131 28.19 -9.88 -1.78
N LYS A 132 28.22 -9.26 -2.98
CA LYS A 132 29.23 -9.56 -4.01
C LYS A 132 30.66 -9.32 -3.54
N ALA A 133 30.91 -8.24 -2.80
CA ALA A 133 32.23 -7.95 -2.23
C ALA A 133 32.69 -9.01 -1.20
N ARG A 134 31.75 -9.71 -0.54
CA ARG A 134 32.01 -10.81 0.40
C ARG A 134 32.06 -12.18 -0.28
N GLY A 135 31.88 -12.25 -1.60
CA GLY A 135 31.84 -13.52 -2.32
C GLY A 135 30.57 -14.34 -2.09
N GLU A 136 29.50 -13.72 -1.59
CA GLU A 136 28.21 -14.38 -1.39
C GLU A 136 27.44 -14.45 -2.72
N GLU A 137 26.98 -15.63 -3.11
CA GLU A 137 26.08 -15.78 -4.26
C GLU A 137 24.67 -15.32 -3.87
N ILE A 138 24.14 -14.35 -4.58
CA ILE A 138 22.73 -13.93 -4.44
C ILE A 138 21.89 -14.86 -5.30
N ILE A 139 21.16 -15.77 -4.66
CA ILE A 139 20.18 -16.61 -5.33
C ILE A 139 18.94 -15.76 -5.58
N GLU A 140 18.79 -15.28 -6.82
CA GLU A 140 17.54 -14.62 -7.25
C GLU A 140 16.45 -15.68 -7.40
N SER A 141 15.48 -15.70 -6.49
CA SER A 141 14.26 -16.49 -6.64
C SER A 141 13.34 -15.83 -7.66
N GLU A 142 12.60 -16.64 -8.44
CA GLU A 142 11.56 -16.08 -9.32
C GLU A 142 10.56 -15.27 -8.47
N PRO A 143 10.26 -14.04 -8.87
CA PRO A 143 9.35 -13.20 -8.10
C PRO A 143 7.96 -13.84 -8.06
N SER A 144 7.36 -13.86 -6.87
CA SER A 144 5.97 -14.30 -6.69
C SER A 144 5.05 -13.61 -7.71
N LYS A 145 4.04 -14.32 -8.21
CA LYS A 145 2.99 -13.74 -9.07
C LYS A 145 1.92 -12.98 -8.29
N GLU A 146 2.08 -12.80 -6.99
CA GLU A 146 1.21 -11.97 -6.17
C GLU A 146 1.82 -10.58 -6.01
N ARG A 147 0.97 -9.54 -6.07
CA ARG A 147 1.34 -8.15 -5.85
C ARG A 147 0.40 -7.56 -4.82
N TRP A 148 0.95 -7.07 -3.74
CA TRP A 148 0.19 -6.48 -2.64
C TRP A 148 0.43 -4.98 -2.58
N ILE A 149 -0.64 -4.21 -2.67
CA ILE A 149 -0.65 -2.76 -2.58
C ILE A 149 -1.42 -2.39 -1.32
N LEU A 150 -0.71 -1.83 -0.35
CA LEU A 150 -1.25 -1.42 0.95
C LEU A 150 -1.28 0.10 0.99
N LEU A 151 -2.48 0.69 1.09
CA LEU A 151 -2.68 2.14 1.07
C LEU A 151 -3.33 2.57 2.37
N ASP A 152 -2.59 3.30 3.22
CA ASP A 152 -3.12 3.82 4.47
C ASP A 152 -3.50 5.28 4.32
N ALA A 153 -4.80 5.56 4.54
CA ALA A 153 -5.39 6.89 4.50
C ALA A 153 -5.07 7.69 3.20
N VAL A 154 -5.04 6.98 2.06
CA VAL A 154 -4.71 7.59 0.75
C VAL A 154 -5.71 8.67 0.33
N ASP A 155 -6.93 8.62 0.86
CA ASP A 155 -8.04 9.55 0.61
C ASP A 155 -8.01 10.79 1.50
N SER A 156 -7.13 10.86 2.49
CA SER A 156 -7.05 11.99 3.41
C SER A 156 -6.67 13.29 2.69
N GLY A 157 -7.52 14.29 2.81
CA GLY A 157 -7.34 15.62 2.19
C GLY A 157 -7.69 15.68 0.70
N LEU A 158 -8.23 14.59 0.11
CA LEU A 158 -8.71 14.57 -1.25
C LEU A 158 -10.14 15.08 -1.37
N SER A 159 -10.45 15.72 -2.49
CA SER A 159 -11.84 15.98 -2.89
C SER A 159 -12.51 14.67 -3.34
N VAL A 160 -13.84 14.66 -3.31
CA VAL A 160 -14.64 13.53 -3.82
C VAL A 160 -14.28 13.20 -5.27
N ASP A 161 -14.10 14.21 -6.12
CA ASP A 161 -13.74 14.02 -7.52
C ASP A 161 -12.37 13.35 -7.66
N ASN A 162 -11.37 13.76 -6.87
CA ASN A 162 -10.05 13.11 -6.87
C ASN A 162 -10.11 11.64 -6.40
N ILE A 163 -10.99 11.33 -5.44
CA ILE A 163 -11.21 9.94 -5.00
C ILE A 163 -11.79 9.10 -6.13
N VAL A 164 -12.78 9.63 -6.85
CA VAL A 164 -13.36 8.97 -8.02
C VAL A 164 -12.30 8.73 -9.10
N ASP A 165 -11.47 9.73 -9.41
CA ASP A 165 -10.40 9.61 -10.38
C ASP A 165 -9.38 8.53 -9.98
N ILE A 166 -8.99 8.45 -8.72
CA ILE A 166 -8.10 7.37 -8.23
C ILE A 166 -8.72 6.00 -8.46
N LYS A 167 -9.99 5.83 -8.16
CA LYS A 167 -10.69 4.54 -8.33
C LYS A 167 -10.81 4.16 -9.80
N GLU A 168 -11.32 5.07 -10.62
CA GLU A 168 -11.63 4.80 -12.03
C GLU A 168 -10.38 4.78 -12.93
N LEU A 169 -9.40 5.62 -12.65
CA LEU A 169 -8.22 5.73 -13.50
C LEU A 169 -7.06 4.87 -12.95
N LEU A 170 -6.69 5.04 -11.67
CA LEU A 170 -5.51 4.38 -11.13
C LEU A 170 -5.77 2.91 -10.82
N PHE A 171 -6.75 2.59 -9.96
CA PHE A 171 -6.97 1.20 -9.54
C PHE A 171 -7.44 0.32 -10.69
N LYS A 172 -8.36 0.81 -11.51
CA LYS A 172 -8.83 0.09 -12.68
C LYS A 172 -7.71 -0.19 -13.67
N THR A 173 -6.89 0.81 -13.98
CA THR A 173 -5.73 0.64 -14.86
C THR A 173 -4.73 -0.39 -14.32
N ILE A 174 -4.47 -0.39 -13.01
CA ILE A 174 -3.60 -1.38 -12.35
C ILE A 174 -4.16 -2.80 -12.49
N LEU A 175 -5.46 -2.96 -12.29
CA LEU A 175 -6.11 -4.28 -12.37
C LEU A 175 -6.17 -4.80 -13.80
N GLU A 176 -6.40 -3.94 -14.77
CA GLU A 176 -6.40 -4.28 -16.21
C GLU A 176 -4.99 -4.62 -16.71
N ASN A 177 -3.97 -3.84 -16.31
CA ASN A 177 -2.58 -4.04 -16.73
C ASN A 177 -1.78 -4.85 -15.69
N ASN A 178 -2.33 -5.97 -15.24
CA ASN A 178 -1.75 -6.77 -14.17
C ASN A 178 -0.54 -7.65 -14.58
N TYR A 179 -0.17 -7.69 -15.87
CA TYR A 179 0.94 -8.50 -16.39
C TYR A 179 0.88 -9.99 -16.00
N GLY A 180 -0.33 -10.55 -15.83
CA GLY A 180 -0.55 -11.93 -15.39
C GLY A 180 -0.34 -12.17 -13.90
N ASN A 181 -0.16 -11.10 -13.11
CA ASN A 181 -0.05 -11.18 -11.66
C ASN A 181 -1.42 -11.10 -10.99
N LYS A 182 -1.53 -11.65 -9.79
CA LYS A 182 -2.68 -11.44 -8.91
C LYS A 182 -2.44 -10.16 -8.10
N ILE A 183 -3.29 -9.18 -8.30
CA ILE A 183 -3.21 -7.90 -7.62
C ILE A 183 -4.18 -7.88 -6.43
N TYR A 184 -3.67 -7.47 -5.28
CA TYR A 184 -4.43 -7.21 -4.07
C TYR A 184 -4.18 -5.75 -3.67
N ILE A 185 -5.23 -4.94 -3.65
CA ILE A 185 -5.19 -3.54 -3.23
C ILE A 185 -6.00 -3.43 -1.95
N LEU A 186 -5.35 -3.17 -0.82
CA LEU A 186 -6.00 -2.96 0.46
C LEU A 186 -5.88 -1.50 0.86
N ILE A 187 -7.01 -0.87 1.14
CA ILE A 187 -7.11 0.56 1.39
C ILE A 187 -7.71 0.77 2.78
N SER A 188 -6.99 1.44 3.67
CA SER A 188 -7.59 2.05 4.85
C SER A 188 -8.15 3.41 4.44
N ALA A 189 -9.47 3.53 4.40
CA ALA A 189 -10.15 4.74 3.96
C ALA A 189 -10.77 5.51 5.13
N ASN A 190 -10.82 6.82 4.99
CA ASN A 190 -11.54 7.73 5.89
C ASN A 190 -12.82 8.26 5.23
N GLU A 191 -12.82 8.39 3.91
CA GLU A 191 -13.94 8.93 3.13
C GLU A 191 -14.85 7.83 2.61
N TYR A 192 -16.17 8.05 2.72
CA TYR A 192 -17.19 7.10 2.25
C TYR A 192 -17.05 6.80 0.76
N GLU A 193 -16.73 7.80 -0.06
CA GLU A 193 -16.62 7.65 -1.51
C GLU A 193 -15.54 6.62 -1.91
N MET A 194 -14.49 6.46 -1.12
CA MET A 194 -13.51 5.41 -1.34
C MET A 194 -14.11 4.01 -1.19
N ALA A 195 -15.05 3.83 -0.28
CA ALA A 195 -15.72 2.54 -0.01
C ALA A 195 -16.92 2.27 -0.94
N ARG A 196 -17.48 3.33 -1.53
CA ARG A 196 -18.67 3.23 -2.38
C ARG A 196 -18.40 2.35 -3.60
N ASN A 197 -19.29 1.36 -3.83
CA ASN A 197 -19.20 0.37 -4.92
C ASN A 197 -17.96 -0.54 -4.89
N GLU A 198 -17.22 -0.57 -3.79
CA GLU A 198 -16.05 -1.43 -3.62
C GLU A 198 -16.35 -2.62 -2.69
N GLN A 199 -15.48 -3.62 -2.74
CA GLN A 199 -15.51 -4.71 -1.77
C GLN A 199 -15.04 -4.19 -0.41
N CYS A 200 -15.93 -4.18 0.57
CA CYS A 200 -15.63 -3.70 1.90
C CYS A 200 -15.32 -4.85 2.87
N PHE A 201 -14.27 -4.70 3.63
CA PHE A 201 -13.82 -5.68 4.61
C PHE A 201 -13.92 -5.11 6.03
N ASP A 202 -14.80 -5.70 6.84
CA ASP A 202 -14.94 -5.38 8.26
C ASP A 202 -13.72 -5.94 9.02
N VAL A 203 -12.85 -5.03 9.44
CA VAL A 203 -11.57 -5.38 10.06
C VAL A 203 -11.75 -6.12 11.38
N TYR A 204 -12.68 -5.68 12.22
CA TYR A 204 -12.93 -6.31 13.51
C TYR A 204 -13.46 -7.74 13.39
N ASN A 205 -14.48 -7.93 12.57
CA ASN A 205 -15.13 -9.24 12.37
C ASN A 205 -14.35 -10.14 11.39
N GLY A 206 -13.41 -9.61 10.64
CA GLY A 206 -12.59 -10.35 9.68
C GLY A 206 -13.41 -10.99 8.56
N LYS A 207 -14.33 -10.22 7.96
CA LYS A 207 -15.21 -10.69 6.88
C LYS A 207 -15.55 -9.55 5.91
N TYR A 208 -15.84 -9.93 4.67
CA TYR A 208 -16.45 -9.00 3.72
C TYR A 208 -17.87 -8.66 4.12
N ILE A 209 -18.25 -7.42 3.86
CA ILE A 209 -19.60 -6.91 4.04
C ILE A 209 -20.08 -6.23 2.77
N THR A 210 -21.37 -6.23 2.53
CA THR A 210 -22.03 -5.44 1.49
C THR A 210 -22.67 -4.23 2.18
N PHE A 211 -22.39 -3.02 1.67
CA PHE A 211 -23.23 -1.89 1.99
C PHE A 211 -24.47 -2.01 1.12
N ASN A 212 -25.62 -2.19 1.75
CA ASN A 212 -26.90 -1.95 1.09
C ASN A 212 -27.13 -0.44 1.16
N ASP A 213 -27.28 0.20 0.01
CA ASP A 213 -27.65 1.60 -0.13
C ASP A 213 -28.99 1.91 0.58
#